data_a05974a5b2f7eed06cf4ee9fee9e75a1
#
_entry.id   a05974a5b2f7eed06cf4ee9fee9e75a1
#
_cell.length_a   1.000
_cell.length_b   1.000
_cell.length_c   1.000
_cell.angle_alpha   90.00
_cell.angle_beta   90.00
_cell.angle_gamma   90.00
#
_symmetry.space_group_name_H-M   'P 1'
#
loop_
_entity.id
_entity.type
_entity.pdbx_description
1 polymer ?
#
loop_
_entity_poly.entity_id
_entity_poly.type
_entity_poly.pdbx_seq_one_letter_code
_entity_poly.pdbx_strand_id
1 'polypeptide(L)'
;MASVTIVLDKRKSGQKKDGSFPIKLKIEHDNKHLTIHLSKHAKIEQWDRDKYNRKYPNSKRANNELNKKLVIAEDILDDYENEIKTWNCKQLRDFIALQILDEKSEKRDKKIKEKGGTLLMTPKGIKTIKLFEYGNHLVSHYENLKLYGRAKSYKQALSAFKKYTNCKEDITFAEITGKVLEQWKVNMMNKPMKDTSYNAYLRGLRAVINHGIKDHKLPKDGNYGFQYFTVGTPQPTQKRAIHLEQIKALFEYPLERETSLWHSQQQAIFMFNTNGINFRDLAYLRMNQIIGDFNRIKYTRAKTHKDFDIVIAGKSKEILQYYSQRKKLNSNELVFPILPQQILGLGKKEVTLYESRRDVFNNNLKKIASLAEIDTNLTSYVLRHSFATALKHSGTNISYISEALGHDSSKTTQVYLDSFETEDNDNITKSVAF
;
A
#
# COMPACT_ATOMS: atom_id res chain seq x y z
N MET A 1 31.69 5.06 1.68
CA MET A 1 31.59 3.80 2.44
C MET A 1 31.07 4.12 3.85
N ALA A 2 30.24 3.25 4.39
CA ALA A 2 29.85 3.35 5.78
C ALA A 2 30.97 2.82 6.68
N SER A 3 31.18 3.42 7.87
CA SER A 3 32.13 2.94 8.86
C SER A 3 31.63 3.12 10.29
N VAL A 4 32.13 2.29 11.19
CA VAL A 4 31.80 2.33 12.62
C VAL A 4 33.07 2.34 13.46
N THR A 5 33.08 3.15 14.52
CA THR A 5 34.22 3.23 15.43
C THR A 5 33.75 3.52 16.87
N ILE A 6 34.46 3.00 17.86
CA ILE A 6 34.18 3.32 19.27
C ILE A 6 34.99 4.55 19.67
N VAL A 7 34.30 5.55 20.25
CA VAL A 7 34.93 6.83 20.65
C VAL A 7 34.55 7.22 22.06
N LEU A 8 35.46 7.91 22.75
CA LEU A 8 35.18 8.63 23.98
C LEU A 8 34.72 10.05 23.64
N ASP A 9 33.51 10.42 24.01
CA ASP A 9 32.96 11.76 23.75
C ASP A 9 33.43 12.76 24.80
N LYS A 10 34.51 13.45 24.51
CA LYS A 10 35.17 14.39 25.43
C LYS A 10 34.49 15.75 25.59
N ARG A 11 33.27 15.94 25.07
CA ARG A 11 32.53 17.21 25.23
C ARG A 11 32.09 17.41 26.66
N LYS A 12 32.32 18.62 27.20
CA LYS A 12 31.99 18.98 28.59
C LYS A 12 30.52 18.76 28.95
N SER A 13 29.61 18.93 27.98
CA SER A 13 28.15 18.67 28.16
C SER A 13 27.79 17.21 28.48
N GLY A 14 28.67 16.26 28.17
CA GLY A 14 28.50 14.84 28.48
C GLY A 14 29.28 14.33 29.69
N GLN A 15 30.09 15.18 30.30
CA GLN A 15 30.94 14.80 31.43
C GLN A 15 30.11 14.54 32.71
N LYS A 16 30.35 13.42 33.38
CA LYS A 16 29.75 13.13 34.68
C LYS A 16 30.46 13.86 35.82
N LYS A 17 29.81 13.93 37.00
CA LYS A 17 30.36 14.55 38.21
C LYS A 17 31.68 13.90 38.67
N ASP A 18 31.92 12.62 38.35
CA ASP A 18 33.14 11.85 38.63
C ASP A 18 34.29 12.13 37.63
N GLY A 19 34.07 13.03 36.67
CA GLY A 19 35.04 13.37 35.64
C GLY A 19 35.07 12.41 34.45
N SER A 20 34.21 11.39 34.40
CA SER A 20 34.15 10.44 33.31
C SER A 20 33.31 10.96 32.14
N PHE A 21 33.64 10.49 30.94
CA PHE A 21 32.98 10.83 29.66
C PHE A 21 32.26 9.61 29.08
N PRO A 22 31.18 9.79 28.33
CA PRO A 22 30.45 8.70 27.72
C PRO A 22 31.21 8.09 26.55
N ILE A 23 31.12 6.75 26.45
CA ILE A 23 31.62 5.99 25.32
C ILE A 23 30.49 5.81 24.32
N LYS A 24 30.75 6.10 23.06
CA LYS A 24 29.80 6.05 21.96
C LYS A 24 30.34 5.24 20.80
N LEU A 25 29.44 4.58 20.07
CA LEU A 25 29.72 4.07 18.74
C LEU A 25 29.45 5.19 17.75
N LYS A 26 30.45 5.65 17.02
CA LYS A 26 30.37 6.62 15.94
C LYS A 26 30.12 5.86 14.64
N ILE A 27 29.15 6.31 13.89
CA ILE A 27 28.75 5.79 12.59
C ILE A 27 28.93 6.89 11.57
N GLU A 28 29.71 6.64 10.55
CA GLU A 28 29.92 7.56 9.42
C GLU A 28 29.28 6.97 8.17
N HIS A 29 28.46 7.74 7.50
CA HIS A 29 27.79 7.35 6.28
C HIS A 29 27.27 8.56 5.54
N ASP A 30 27.41 8.59 4.20
CA ASP A 30 26.92 9.66 3.32
C ASP A 30 27.40 11.07 3.79
N ASN A 31 28.70 11.22 4.05
CA ASN A 31 29.34 12.44 4.55
C ASN A 31 28.73 13.01 5.85
N LYS A 32 28.00 12.20 6.60
CA LYS A 32 27.44 12.53 7.91
C LYS A 32 27.94 11.55 8.95
N HIS A 33 27.96 12.00 10.20
CA HIS A 33 28.24 11.11 11.32
C HIS A 33 27.16 11.25 12.40
N LEU A 34 26.79 10.13 12.98
CA LEU A 34 25.88 10.04 14.12
C LEU A 34 26.48 9.09 15.17
N THR A 35 25.99 9.14 16.39
CA THR A 35 26.53 8.33 17.48
C THR A 35 25.43 7.56 18.21
N ILE A 36 25.78 6.37 18.70
CA ILE A 36 24.98 5.56 19.62
C ILE A 36 25.65 5.53 20.98
N HIS A 37 24.91 5.77 22.03
CA HIS A 37 25.42 5.73 23.40
C HIS A 37 25.54 4.29 23.92
N LEU A 38 26.75 3.84 24.25
CA LEU A 38 26.99 2.44 24.69
C LEU A 38 26.72 2.21 26.18
N SER A 39 26.22 3.21 26.92
CA SER A 39 25.99 3.17 28.37
C SER A 39 27.25 2.84 29.20
N LYS A 40 28.40 3.15 28.69
CA LYS A 40 29.71 3.01 29.33
C LYS A 40 30.40 4.38 29.42
N HIS A 41 31.29 4.55 30.37
CA HIS A 41 32.01 5.78 30.61
C HIS A 41 33.47 5.48 30.95
N ALA A 42 34.36 6.40 30.66
CA ALA A 42 35.76 6.35 31.05
C ALA A 42 36.28 7.75 31.37
N LYS A 43 37.27 7.84 32.26
CA LYS A 43 38.10 9.05 32.38
C LYS A 43 39.11 9.09 31.24
N ILE A 44 39.59 10.27 30.86
CA ILE A 44 40.53 10.42 29.74
C ILE A 44 41.79 9.58 29.97
N GLU A 45 42.29 9.52 31.16
CA GLU A 45 43.49 8.75 31.56
C GLU A 45 43.27 7.22 31.52
N GLN A 46 42.01 6.76 31.48
CA GLN A 46 41.61 5.34 31.41
C GLN A 46 41.29 4.88 29.99
N TRP A 47 41.40 5.75 29.00
CA TRP A 47 41.01 5.50 27.63
C TRP A 47 42.23 5.60 26.69
N ASP A 48 42.33 4.67 25.73
CA ASP A 48 43.35 4.68 24.69
C ASP A 48 42.69 4.37 23.35
N ARG A 49 42.72 5.36 22.43
CA ARG A 49 42.12 5.35 21.09
C ARG A 49 40.64 4.92 21.11
N ASP A 50 40.37 3.62 21.11
CA ASP A 50 39.05 2.97 20.96
C ASP A 50 38.69 2.01 22.11
N LYS A 51 39.51 1.91 23.13
CA LYS A 51 39.40 0.94 24.23
C LYS A 51 39.85 1.47 25.58
N TYR A 52 39.44 0.76 26.65
CA TYR A 52 39.96 0.98 27.99
C TYR A 52 41.41 0.52 28.08
N ASN A 53 42.26 1.34 28.69
CA ASN A 53 43.65 0.99 29.02
C ASN A 53 43.75 0.26 30.37
N ARG A 54 44.99 -0.10 30.79
CA ARG A 54 45.26 -0.83 32.04
C ARG A 54 44.84 -0.08 33.32
N LYS A 55 44.67 1.25 33.28
CA LYS A 55 44.21 2.06 34.43
C LYS A 55 42.72 1.91 34.72
N TYR A 56 41.94 1.30 33.81
CA TYR A 56 40.51 1.00 34.03
C TYR A 56 40.34 -0.36 34.71
N PRO A 57 39.60 -0.46 35.87
CA PRO A 57 39.36 -1.72 36.53
C PRO A 57 38.64 -2.73 35.59
N ASN A 58 39.18 -3.96 35.54
CA ASN A 58 38.65 -5.00 34.63
C ASN A 58 38.61 -4.60 33.15
N SER A 59 39.59 -3.83 32.69
CA SER A 59 39.67 -3.34 31.30
C SER A 59 39.49 -4.45 30.24
N LYS A 60 40.07 -5.64 30.45
CA LYS A 60 39.93 -6.80 29.54
C LYS A 60 38.47 -7.21 29.34
N ARG A 61 37.69 -7.30 30.42
CA ARG A 61 36.25 -7.64 30.35
C ARG A 61 35.45 -6.51 29.71
N ALA A 62 35.73 -5.29 30.08
CA ALA A 62 35.06 -4.09 29.54
C ALA A 62 35.32 -3.95 28.02
N ASN A 63 36.54 -4.19 27.57
CA ASN A 63 36.89 -4.19 26.15
C ASN A 63 36.23 -5.32 25.38
N ASN A 64 36.12 -6.53 25.94
CA ASN A 64 35.39 -7.61 25.31
C ASN A 64 33.90 -7.26 25.12
N GLU A 65 33.27 -6.55 26.05
CA GLU A 65 31.89 -6.06 25.90
C GLU A 65 31.76 -4.97 24.81
N LEU A 66 32.74 -4.09 24.67
CA LEU A 66 32.77 -3.08 23.60
C LEU A 66 32.99 -3.72 22.24
N ASN A 67 33.96 -4.67 22.15
CA ASN A 67 34.28 -5.37 20.92
C ASN A 67 33.09 -6.18 20.38
N LYS A 68 32.33 -6.86 21.25
CA LYS A 68 31.11 -7.56 20.82
C LYS A 68 30.12 -6.63 20.11
N LYS A 69 29.97 -5.40 20.60
CA LYS A 69 29.09 -4.41 20.00
C LYS A 69 29.64 -3.83 18.72
N LEU A 70 30.96 -3.70 18.62
CA LEU A 70 31.62 -3.26 17.41
C LEU A 70 31.46 -4.31 16.31
N VAL A 71 31.73 -5.59 16.61
CA VAL A 71 31.59 -6.70 15.67
C VAL A 71 30.13 -6.78 15.14
N ILE A 72 29.11 -6.68 16.00
CA ILE A 72 27.72 -6.64 15.54
C ILE A 72 27.48 -5.49 14.55
N ALA A 73 28.09 -4.33 14.79
CA ALA A 73 27.92 -3.19 13.91
C ALA A 73 28.68 -3.36 12.58
N GLU A 74 29.85 -3.99 12.61
CA GLU A 74 30.66 -4.33 11.43
C GLU A 74 29.97 -5.40 10.58
N ASP A 75 29.47 -6.50 11.20
CA ASP A 75 28.69 -7.54 10.52
C ASP A 75 27.47 -6.93 9.79
N ILE A 76 26.82 -5.92 10.39
CA ILE A 76 25.71 -5.21 9.74
C ILE A 76 26.20 -4.45 8.50
N LEU A 77 27.37 -3.81 8.55
CA LEU A 77 27.90 -3.10 7.38
C LEU A 77 28.22 -4.06 6.24
N ASP A 78 28.71 -5.26 6.55
CA ASP A 78 29.06 -6.28 5.57
C ASP A 78 27.80 -6.99 5.02
N ASP A 79 26.91 -7.45 5.90
CA ASP A 79 25.70 -8.20 5.52
C ASP A 79 24.69 -7.36 4.72
N TYR A 80 24.66 -6.05 4.94
CA TYR A 80 23.69 -5.12 4.34
C TYR A 80 24.35 -4.08 3.41
N GLU A 81 25.52 -4.38 2.83
CA GLU A 81 26.28 -3.44 2.01
C GLU A 81 25.46 -2.79 0.89
N ASN A 82 24.60 -3.57 0.23
CA ASN A 82 23.78 -3.08 -0.89
C ASN A 82 22.61 -2.22 -0.44
N GLU A 83 21.97 -2.59 0.66
CA GLU A 83 20.86 -1.84 1.25
C GLU A 83 21.32 -0.52 1.85
N ILE A 84 22.50 -0.52 2.49
CA ILE A 84 23.12 0.67 3.11
C ILE A 84 23.39 1.77 2.09
N LYS A 85 23.68 1.43 0.83
CA LYS A 85 23.84 2.41 -0.27
C LYS A 85 22.58 3.28 -0.48
N THR A 86 21.42 2.77 -0.08
CA THR A 86 20.13 3.47 -0.19
C THR A 86 19.67 4.15 1.10
N TRP A 87 20.36 3.91 2.22
CA TRP A 87 20.00 4.45 3.52
C TRP A 87 20.69 5.79 3.78
N ASN A 88 20.04 6.66 4.55
CA ASN A 88 20.73 7.80 5.14
C ASN A 88 21.39 7.41 6.47
N CYS A 89 22.32 8.23 6.94
CA CYS A 89 23.09 7.98 8.16
C CYS A 89 22.19 7.76 9.40
N LYS A 90 21.01 8.39 9.47
CA LYS A 90 20.06 8.19 10.57
C LYS A 90 19.41 6.81 10.53
N GLN A 91 19.02 6.33 9.36
CA GLN A 91 18.46 4.98 9.17
C GLN A 91 19.45 3.90 9.56
N LEU A 92 20.72 4.07 9.12
CA LEU A 92 21.80 3.15 9.49
C LEU A 92 22.05 3.17 10.99
N ARG A 93 22.15 4.35 11.62
CA ARG A 93 22.31 4.48 13.07
C ARG A 93 21.17 3.79 13.84
N ASP A 94 19.92 4.03 13.45
CA ASP A 94 18.75 3.50 14.14
C ASP A 94 18.69 1.96 14.01
N PHE A 95 19.10 1.41 12.87
CA PHE A 95 19.17 -0.03 12.64
C PHE A 95 20.27 -0.67 13.50
N ILE A 96 21.48 -0.13 13.51
CA ILE A 96 22.59 -0.61 14.36
C ILE A 96 22.23 -0.48 15.86
N ALA A 97 21.59 0.63 16.26
CA ALA A 97 21.19 0.85 17.66
C ALA A 97 20.22 -0.22 18.16
N LEU A 98 19.28 -0.66 17.35
CA LEU A 98 18.34 -1.73 17.68
C LEU A 98 19.06 -3.04 17.97
N GLN A 99 20.01 -3.44 17.15
CA GLN A 99 20.75 -4.70 17.32
C GLN A 99 21.68 -4.69 18.54
N ILE A 100 22.35 -3.57 18.80
CA ILE A 100 23.29 -3.43 19.92
C ILE A 100 22.59 -3.30 21.30
N LEU A 101 21.35 -2.76 21.33
CA LEU A 101 20.63 -2.49 22.59
C LEU A 101 19.80 -3.68 23.08
N ASP A 102 19.53 -4.68 22.24
CA ASP A 102 18.68 -5.83 22.57
C ASP A 102 19.26 -6.76 23.64
N GLU A 103 20.58 -6.84 23.77
CA GLU A 103 21.23 -7.58 24.88
C GLU A 103 20.85 -7.10 26.30
N LYS A 104 20.26 -5.90 26.44
CA LYS A 104 19.86 -5.36 27.76
C LYS A 104 18.51 -5.86 28.24
N SER A 105 17.60 -6.17 27.31
CA SER A 105 16.26 -6.67 27.67
C SER A 105 16.35 -8.06 28.31
N GLU A 106 17.12 -8.96 27.74
CA GLU A 106 17.30 -10.33 28.26
C GLU A 106 17.92 -10.37 29.68
N LYS A 107 18.92 -9.51 29.94
CA LYS A 107 19.56 -9.44 31.27
C LYS A 107 18.65 -8.82 32.32
N ARG A 108 17.78 -7.89 31.94
CA ARG A 108 16.81 -7.24 32.83
C ARG A 108 15.69 -8.20 33.20
N ASP A 109 15.22 -8.97 32.25
CA ASP A 109 14.18 -9.97 32.44
C ASP A 109 14.67 -11.15 33.29
N LYS A 110 15.93 -11.59 33.11
CA LYS A 110 16.57 -12.61 33.93
C LYS A 110 16.72 -12.14 35.39
N LYS A 111 17.12 -10.90 35.61
CA LYS A 111 17.31 -10.33 36.96
C LYS A 111 16.00 -10.05 37.69
N ILE A 112 14.90 -9.83 36.97
CA ILE A 112 13.55 -9.66 37.54
C ILE A 112 12.98 -11.02 37.95
N LYS A 113 13.19 -12.07 37.14
CA LYS A 113 12.79 -13.44 37.47
C LYS A 113 13.53 -13.99 38.68
N GLU A 114 14.83 -13.69 38.83
CA GLU A 114 15.65 -14.12 39.96
C GLU A 114 15.27 -13.44 41.29
N LYS A 115 14.54 -12.32 41.27
CA LYS A 115 14.12 -11.57 42.45
C LYS A 115 12.64 -11.81 42.87
N GLY A 116 11.96 -12.80 42.31
CA GLY A 116 10.58 -13.13 42.70
C GLY A 116 9.55 -12.02 42.43
N GLY A 117 9.91 -11.03 41.65
CA GLY A 117 9.00 -9.94 41.25
C GLY A 117 7.98 -10.41 40.25
N THR A 118 6.70 -10.19 40.54
CA THR A 118 5.61 -10.35 39.57
C THR A 118 5.86 -9.37 38.44
N LEU A 119 6.09 -9.89 37.24
CA LEU A 119 6.20 -9.09 36.00
C LEU A 119 4.86 -8.37 35.76
N LEU A 120 4.76 -7.14 36.23
CA LEU A 120 3.72 -6.23 35.79
C LEU A 120 3.94 -5.95 34.30
N MET A 121 3.15 -6.66 33.46
CA MET A 121 3.01 -6.51 32.03
C MET A 121 4.36 -6.42 31.27
N THR A 122 4.97 -7.55 31.01
CA THR A 122 5.85 -7.67 29.82
C THR A 122 5.01 -7.30 28.61
N PRO A 123 5.48 -6.39 27.73
CA PRO A 123 4.85 -6.21 26.45
C PRO A 123 4.72 -7.60 25.81
N LYS A 124 3.52 -8.00 25.42
CA LYS A 124 3.30 -9.27 24.72
C LYS A 124 4.29 -9.30 23.56
N GLY A 125 5.30 -10.16 23.61
CA GLY A 125 6.29 -10.29 22.55
C GLY A 125 5.61 -10.80 21.26
N ILE A 126 6.26 -10.68 20.13
CA ILE A 126 5.78 -11.19 18.83
C ILE A 126 5.36 -12.68 18.92
N LYS A 127 5.97 -13.43 19.85
CA LYS A 127 5.68 -14.85 20.16
C LYS A 127 4.31 -15.09 20.82
N THR A 128 3.64 -14.06 21.31
CA THR A 128 2.38 -14.21 22.05
C THR A 128 1.17 -13.60 21.38
N ILE A 129 1.36 -12.78 20.33
CA ILE A 129 0.26 -12.18 19.58
C ILE A 129 -0.28 -13.21 18.60
N LYS A 130 -1.55 -13.56 18.76
CA LYS A 130 -2.25 -14.49 17.88
C LYS A 130 -2.78 -13.78 16.63
N LEU A 131 -2.56 -14.38 15.46
CA LEU A 131 -2.84 -13.77 14.16
C LEU A 131 -4.33 -13.49 13.95
N PHE A 132 -5.17 -14.49 14.15
CA PHE A 132 -6.58 -14.34 13.81
C PHE A 132 -7.32 -13.51 14.86
N GLU A 133 -6.98 -13.64 16.14
CA GLU A 133 -7.50 -12.82 17.23
C GLU A 133 -7.21 -11.34 16.96
N TYR A 134 -5.93 -10.99 16.80
CA TYR A 134 -5.52 -9.61 16.51
C TYR A 134 -6.06 -9.11 15.18
N GLY A 135 -5.97 -9.92 14.13
CA GLY A 135 -6.43 -9.57 12.80
C GLY A 135 -7.92 -9.29 12.73
N ASN A 136 -8.75 -10.08 13.42
CA ASN A 136 -10.19 -9.84 13.52
C ASN A 136 -10.50 -8.56 14.30
N HIS A 137 -9.77 -8.28 15.38
CA HIS A 137 -9.87 -7.02 16.10
C HIS A 137 -9.55 -5.83 15.17
N LEU A 138 -8.47 -5.93 14.39
CA LEU A 138 -8.08 -4.90 13.43
C LEU A 138 -9.12 -4.72 12.33
N VAL A 139 -9.73 -5.80 11.81
CA VAL A 139 -10.84 -5.75 10.85
C VAL A 139 -12.03 -4.98 11.44
N SER A 140 -12.45 -5.32 12.67
CA SER A 140 -13.55 -4.64 13.36
C SER A 140 -13.24 -3.16 13.60
N HIS A 141 -12.01 -2.83 13.98
CA HIS A 141 -11.57 -1.44 14.12
C HIS A 141 -11.75 -0.65 12.83
N TYR A 142 -11.33 -1.18 11.67
CA TYR A 142 -11.49 -0.51 10.38
C TYR A 142 -12.96 -0.49 9.90
N GLU A 143 -13.78 -1.47 10.24
CA GLU A 143 -15.24 -1.41 10.00
C GLU A 143 -15.88 -0.27 10.80
N ASN A 144 -15.51 -0.08 12.07
CA ASN A 144 -15.98 1.02 12.92
C ASN A 144 -15.57 2.40 12.39
N LEU A 145 -14.35 2.49 11.81
CA LEU A 145 -13.88 3.70 11.11
C LEU A 145 -14.52 3.89 9.72
N LYS A 146 -15.48 3.05 9.33
CA LYS A 146 -16.12 3.04 7.98
C LYS A 146 -15.12 2.84 6.82
N LEU A 147 -13.93 2.31 7.09
CA LEU A 147 -12.90 1.99 6.10
C LEU A 147 -13.05 0.55 5.57
N TYR A 148 -14.24 0.24 5.07
CA TYR A 148 -14.68 -1.11 4.69
C TYR A 148 -13.78 -1.79 3.66
N GLY A 149 -13.21 -1.04 2.72
CA GLY A 149 -12.28 -1.59 1.72
C GLY A 149 -11.01 -2.16 2.35
N ARG A 150 -10.47 -1.47 3.36
CA ARG A 150 -9.29 -1.93 4.12
C ARG A 150 -9.63 -3.13 4.99
N ALA A 151 -10.75 -3.05 5.73
CA ALA A 151 -11.26 -4.17 6.53
C ALA A 151 -11.46 -5.43 5.68
N LYS A 152 -12.07 -5.30 4.50
CA LYS A 152 -12.28 -6.39 3.53
C LYS A 152 -10.94 -7.00 3.06
N SER A 153 -9.95 -6.17 2.74
CA SER A 153 -8.62 -6.63 2.31
C SER A 153 -7.94 -7.49 3.40
N TYR A 154 -7.97 -7.03 4.66
CA TYR A 154 -7.39 -7.79 5.78
C TYR A 154 -8.15 -9.08 6.04
N LYS A 155 -9.50 -9.02 6.05
CA LYS A 155 -10.34 -10.21 6.21
C LYS A 155 -10.07 -11.27 5.13
N GLN A 156 -9.94 -10.85 3.88
CA GLN A 156 -9.61 -11.75 2.77
C GLN A 156 -8.22 -12.38 2.92
N ALA A 157 -7.21 -11.60 3.33
CA ALA A 157 -5.87 -12.11 3.58
C ALA A 157 -5.83 -13.16 4.71
N LEU A 158 -6.50 -12.88 5.83
CA LEU A 158 -6.62 -13.81 6.96
C LEU A 158 -7.36 -15.09 6.57
N SER A 159 -8.48 -14.96 5.84
CA SER A 159 -9.26 -16.11 5.36
C SER A 159 -8.47 -16.96 4.37
N ALA A 160 -7.74 -16.34 3.44
CA ALA A 160 -6.87 -17.04 2.50
C ALA A 160 -5.74 -17.76 3.24
N PHE A 161 -5.08 -17.10 4.19
CA PHE A 161 -4.04 -17.73 5.00
C PHE A 161 -4.58 -18.94 5.75
N LYS A 162 -5.68 -18.81 6.48
CA LYS A 162 -6.32 -19.92 7.20
C LYS A 162 -6.66 -21.09 6.30
N LYS A 163 -7.25 -20.83 5.13
CA LYS A 163 -7.68 -21.85 4.17
C LYS A 163 -6.52 -22.63 3.56
N TYR A 164 -5.47 -21.92 3.12
CA TYR A 164 -4.37 -22.53 2.36
C TYR A 164 -3.22 -23.06 3.22
N THR A 165 -3.15 -22.67 4.50
CA THR A 165 -2.25 -23.29 5.49
C THR A 165 -2.91 -24.43 6.26
N ASN A 166 -4.22 -24.65 6.06
CA ASN A 166 -5.03 -25.61 6.83
C ASN A 166 -4.92 -25.39 8.34
N CYS A 167 -4.77 -24.14 8.77
CA CYS A 167 -4.59 -23.74 10.16
C CYS A 167 -5.92 -23.89 10.92
N LYS A 168 -6.05 -24.89 11.76
CA LYS A 168 -7.27 -25.16 12.56
C LYS A 168 -7.34 -24.24 13.78
N GLU A 169 -6.22 -24.02 14.44
CA GLU A 169 -6.08 -23.17 15.61
C GLU A 169 -5.46 -21.82 15.28
N ASP A 170 -5.55 -20.86 16.19
CA ASP A 170 -4.90 -19.57 16.04
C ASP A 170 -3.40 -19.68 16.31
N ILE A 171 -2.60 -19.10 15.44
CA ILE A 171 -1.15 -19.12 15.47
C ILE A 171 -0.58 -17.78 15.88
N THR A 172 0.59 -17.77 16.48
CA THR A 172 1.30 -16.54 16.85
C THR A 172 2.00 -15.92 15.65
N PHE A 173 2.31 -14.63 15.73
CA PHE A 173 3.10 -13.95 14.68
C PHE A 173 4.48 -14.60 14.47
N ALA A 174 5.09 -15.14 15.53
CA ALA A 174 6.39 -15.81 15.46
C ALA A 174 6.35 -17.14 14.70
N GLU A 175 5.21 -17.81 14.68
CA GLU A 175 5.03 -19.06 13.93
C GLU A 175 4.87 -18.81 12.42
N ILE A 176 4.63 -17.55 12.00
CA ILE A 176 4.55 -17.17 10.59
C ILE A 176 5.97 -16.93 10.05
N THR A 177 6.75 -17.99 9.97
CA THR A 177 8.12 -17.96 9.45
C THR A 177 8.15 -17.83 7.93
N GLY A 178 9.34 -17.52 7.37
CA GLY A 178 9.55 -17.51 5.91
C GLY A 178 9.19 -18.86 5.27
N LYS A 179 9.48 -19.99 5.95
CA LYS A 179 9.10 -21.34 5.48
C LYS A 179 7.59 -21.53 5.42
N VAL A 180 6.84 -21.02 6.40
CA VAL A 180 5.36 -21.06 6.39
C VAL A 180 4.80 -20.22 5.25
N LEU A 181 5.38 -19.04 4.99
CA LEU A 181 4.97 -18.17 3.88
C LEU A 181 5.26 -18.82 2.52
N GLU A 182 6.41 -19.49 2.38
CA GLU A 182 6.74 -20.22 1.15
C GLU A 182 5.80 -21.42 0.91
N GLN A 183 5.52 -22.20 1.96
CA GLN A 183 4.56 -23.30 1.89
C GLN A 183 3.15 -22.78 1.54
N TRP A 184 2.75 -21.64 2.09
CA TRP A 184 1.49 -21.00 1.74
C TRP A 184 1.45 -20.62 0.26
N LYS A 185 2.56 -20.08 -0.28
CA LYS A 185 2.70 -19.78 -1.71
C LYS A 185 2.50 -21.03 -2.57
N VAL A 186 3.23 -22.10 -2.26
CA VAL A 186 3.11 -23.37 -2.98
C VAL A 186 1.67 -23.90 -2.95
N ASN A 187 1.03 -23.89 -1.79
CA ASN A 187 -0.36 -24.36 -1.63
C ASN A 187 -1.37 -23.51 -2.43
N MET A 188 -1.09 -22.23 -2.61
CA MET A 188 -1.93 -21.35 -3.41
C MET A 188 -1.68 -21.52 -4.91
N MET A 189 -0.42 -21.72 -5.33
CA MET A 189 -0.06 -21.90 -6.75
C MET A 189 -0.52 -23.25 -7.30
N ASN A 190 -0.69 -24.27 -6.46
CA ASN A 190 -1.27 -25.57 -6.84
C ASN A 190 -2.77 -25.48 -7.20
N LYS A 191 -3.39 -24.31 -7.12
CA LYS A 191 -4.75 -24.02 -7.58
C LYS A 191 -4.69 -22.93 -8.65
N PRO A 192 -5.68 -22.85 -9.56
CA PRO A 192 -5.68 -21.85 -10.63
C PRO A 192 -5.92 -20.44 -10.06
N MET A 193 -4.90 -19.88 -9.42
CA MET A 193 -4.91 -18.53 -8.85
C MET A 193 -3.86 -17.65 -9.56
N LYS A 194 -4.26 -16.40 -9.86
CA LYS A 194 -3.33 -15.44 -10.45
C LYS A 194 -2.35 -14.93 -9.41
N ASP A 195 -1.08 -14.76 -9.78
CA ASP A 195 -0.02 -14.19 -8.93
C ASP A 195 -0.40 -12.86 -8.29
N THR A 196 -1.17 -12.03 -8.99
CA THR A 196 -1.68 -10.76 -8.47
C THR A 196 -2.55 -10.94 -7.23
N SER A 197 -3.39 -11.99 -7.19
CA SER A 197 -4.25 -12.30 -6.03
C SER A 197 -3.43 -12.79 -4.85
N TYR A 198 -2.48 -13.70 -5.09
CA TYR A 198 -1.55 -14.17 -4.08
C TYR A 198 -0.77 -13.02 -3.44
N ASN A 199 -0.15 -12.18 -4.26
CA ASN A 199 0.61 -11.02 -3.78
C ASN A 199 -0.28 -10.00 -3.03
N ALA A 200 -1.57 -9.88 -3.36
CA ALA A 200 -2.52 -9.05 -2.61
C ALA A 200 -2.76 -9.61 -1.20
N TYR A 201 -2.95 -10.92 -1.07
CA TYR A 201 -3.12 -11.56 0.24
C TYR A 201 -1.85 -11.48 1.10
N LEU A 202 -0.67 -11.69 0.50
CA LEU A 202 0.61 -11.51 1.20
C LEU A 202 0.77 -10.10 1.75
N ARG A 203 0.47 -9.07 0.93
CA ARG A 203 0.52 -7.67 1.38
C ARG A 203 -0.47 -7.41 2.51
N GLY A 204 -1.67 -7.97 2.43
CA GLY A 204 -2.67 -7.87 3.47
C GLY A 204 -2.22 -8.51 4.78
N LEU A 205 -1.68 -9.73 4.74
CA LEU A 205 -1.15 -10.43 5.91
C LEU A 205 0.02 -9.66 6.53
N ARG A 206 0.99 -9.22 5.70
CA ARG A 206 2.12 -8.40 6.15
C ARG A 206 1.66 -7.11 6.84
N ALA A 207 0.62 -6.47 6.30
CA ALA A 207 0.06 -5.26 6.91
C ALA A 207 -0.55 -5.55 8.28
N VAL A 208 -1.32 -6.62 8.44
CA VAL A 208 -1.90 -7.03 9.74
C VAL A 208 -0.80 -7.25 10.78
N ILE A 209 0.24 -8.01 10.43
CA ILE A 209 1.37 -8.29 11.35
C ILE A 209 2.11 -6.99 11.70
N ASN A 210 2.39 -6.13 10.72
CA ASN A 210 3.06 -4.86 10.96
C ASN A 210 2.23 -3.91 11.84
N HIS A 211 0.90 -3.92 11.72
CA HIS A 211 0.03 -3.20 12.64
C HIS A 211 0.17 -3.74 14.07
N GLY A 212 0.10 -5.05 14.27
CA GLY A 212 0.26 -5.64 15.60
C GLY A 212 1.64 -5.34 16.21
N ILE A 213 2.70 -5.42 15.43
CA ILE A 213 4.05 -5.06 15.88
C ILE A 213 4.10 -3.59 16.32
N LYS A 214 3.51 -2.68 15.54
CA LYS A 214 3.46 -1.26 15.86
C LYS A 214 2.62 -0.96 17.09
N ASP A 215 1.42 -1.53 17.19
CA ASP A 215 0.48 -1.30 18.28
C ASP A 215 1.03 -1.78 19.63
N HIS A 216 1.77 -2.88 19.61
CA HIS A 216 2.42 -3.44 20.80
C HIS A 216 3.87 -2.95 20.99
N LYS A 217 4.37 -2.03 20.14
CA LYS A 217 5.74 -1.48 20.18
C LYS A 217 6.83 -2.56 20.21
N LEU A 218 6.63 -3.63 19.43
CA LEU A 218 7.55 -4.77 19.40
C LEU A 218 8.70 -4.53 18.42
N PRO A 219 9.90 -5.07 18.72
CA PRO A 219 10.97 -5.14 17.72
C PRO A 219 10.59 -6.15 16.62
N LYS A 220 11.05 -5.91 15.41
CA LYS A 220 11.08 -6.90 14.34
C LYS A 220 12.34 -7.74 14.54
N ASP A 221 12.24 -8.76 15.35
CA ASP A 221 13.31 -9.71 15.60
C ASP A 221 13.41 -10.79 14.50
N GLY A 222 14.37 -11.69 14.61
CA GLY A 222 14.58 -12.79 13.65
C GLY A 222 13.39 -13.76 13.49
N ASN A 223 12.33 -13.62 14.27
CA ASN A 223 11.08 -14.36 14.13
C ASN A 223 10.05 -13.63 13.23
N TYR A 224 10.40 -12.46 12.66
CA TYR A 224 9.55 -11.77 11.72
C TYR A 224 9.62 -12.42 10.33
N GLY A 225 8.65 -13.25 9.98
CA GLY A 225 8.68 -14.08 8.77
C GLY A 225 8.81 -13.33 7.44
N PHE A 226 8.46 -12.04 7.39
CA PHE A 226 8.64 -11.19 6.19
C PHE A 226 10.00 -10.49 6.14
N GLN A 227 10.93 -10.77 7.06
CA GLN A 227 12.28 -10.20 7.02
C GLN A 227 13.05 -10.66 5.77
N TYR A 228 12.94 -11.97 5.48
CA TYR A 228 13.63 -12.60 4.35
C TYR A 228 12.67 -13.03 3.22
N PHE A 229 11.37 -12.73 3.37
CA PHE A 229 10.35 -13.11 2.39
C PHE A 229 9.93 -11.89 1.56
N THR A 230 10.33 -11.85 0.29
CA THR A 230 9.98 -10.77 -0.61
C THR A 230 8.57 -10.97 -1.17
N VAL A 231 7.70 -10.01 -0.94
CA VAL A 231 6.40 -9.96 -1.62
C VAL A 231 6.63 -9.47 -3.03
N GLY A 232 6.31 -10.31 -4.02
CA GLY A 232 6.50 -9.99 -5.42
C GLY A 232 5.82 -8.67 -5.83
N THR A 233 6.47 -7.95 -6.75
CA THR A 233 5.84 -6.81 -7.42
C THR A 233 4.70 -7.30 -8.29
N PRO A 234 3.58 -6.56 -8.37
CA PRO A 234 2.52 -6.89 -9.32
C PRO A 234 3.11 -6.91 -10.74
N GLN A 235 2.97 -8.03 -11.42
CA GLN A 235 3.27 -8.08 -12.85
C GLN A 235 2.30 -7.17 -13.59
N PRO A 236 2.75 -6.48 -14.64
CA PRO A 236 1.86 -5.72 -15.50
C PRO A 236 0.76 -6.65 -16.02
N THR A 237 -0.48 -6.32 -15.73
CA THR A 237 -1.61 -7.06 -16.29
C THR A 237 -1.81 -6.60 -17.72
N GLN A 238 -2.05 -7.55 -18.64
CA GLN A 238 -2.41 -7.24 -20.01
C GLN A 238 -3.58 -6.25 -20.02
N LYS A 239 -3.37 -5.09 -20.60
CA LYS A 239 -4.36 -4.03 -20.66
C LYS A 239 -5.37 -4.35 -21.76
N ARG A 240 -6.62 -4.00 -21.49
CA ARG A 240 -7.76 -4.37 -22.31
C ARG A 240 -8.52 -3.14 -22.79
N ALA A 241 -7.80 -2.06 -23.11
CA ALA A 241 -8.45 -0.94 -23.79
C ALA A 241 -9.00 -1.45 -25.12
N ILE A 242 -10.16 -0.96 -25.52
CA ILE A 242 -10.75 -1.21 -26.82
C ILE A 242 -10.61 0.06 -27.69
N HIS A 243 -10.54 -0.14 -29.00
CA HIS A 243 -10.40 0.93 -29.97
C HIS A 243 -11.62 1.85 -30.01
N LEU A 244 -11.44 3.06 -30.47
CA LEU A 244 -12.51 4.08 -30.50
C LEU A 244 -13.70 3.66 -31.36
N GLU A 245 -13.46 2.92 -32.46
CA GLU A 245 -14.49 2.34 -33.31
C GLU A 245 -15.37 1.34 -32.55
N GLN A 246 -14.76 0.49 -31.71
CA GLN A 246 -15.48 -0.44 -30.86
C GLN A 246 -16.27 0.28 -29.76
N ILE A 247 -15.72 1.38 -29.21
CA ILE A 247 -16.45 2.25 -28.27
C ILE A 247 -17.68 2.87 -28.95
N LYS A 248 -17.56 3.35 -30.21
CA LYS A 248 -18.69 3.88 -30.99
C LYS A 248 -19.74 2.79 -31.22
N ALA A 249 -19.33 1.61 -31.70
CA ALA A 249 -20.24 0.49 -31.93
C ALA A 249 -21.00 0.10 -30.64
N LEU A 250 -20.32 0.05 -29.48
CA LEU A 250 -20.93 -0.17 -28.18
C LEU A 250 -22.00 0.86 -27.83
N PHE A 251 -21.69 2.15 -28.09
CA PHE A 251 -22.57 3.27 -27.72
C PHE A 251 -23.74 3.48 -28.67
N GLU A 252 -23.60 3.05 -29.91
CA GLU A 252 -24.61 3.16 -30.95
C GLU A 252 -25.47 1.88 -31.06
N TYR A 253 -25.07 0.79 -30.38
CA TYR A 253 -25.84 -0.44 -30.40
C TYR A 253 -27.29 -0.19 -29.94
N PRO A 254 -28.30 -0.55 -30.75
CA PRO A 254 -29.70 -0.27 -30.41
C PRO A 254 -30.16 -1.16 -29.24
N LEU A 255 -30.59 -0.52 -28.17
CA LEU A 255 -31.15 -1.19 -26.99
C LEU A 255 -32.55 -0.65 -26.71
N GLU A 256 -33.42 -1.54 -26.27
CA GLU A 256 -34.75 -1.14 -25.78
C GLU A 256 -34.61 -0.18 -24.59
N ARG A 257 -35.27 0.97 -24.67
CA ARG A 257 -35.24 2.02 -23.65
C ARG A 257 -35.77 1.51 -22.32
N GLU A 258 -35.25 2.11 -21.23
CA GLU A 258 -35.63 1.80 -19.83
C GLU A 258 -35.24 0.39 -19.36
N THR A 259 -34.59 -0.43 -20.21
CA THR A 259 -34.02 -1.70 -19.77
C THR A 259 -32.72 -1.50 -18.97
N SER A 260 -32.35 -2.50 -18.16
CA SER A 260 -31.10 -2.50 -17.40
C SER A 260 -29.85 -2.37 -18.30
N LEU A 261 -29.88 -2.94 -19.51
CA LEU A 261 -28.84 -2.80 -20.50
C LEU A 261 -28.75 -1.37 -21.02
N TRP A 262 -29.90 -0.78 -21.39
CA TRP A 262 -29.94 0.61 -21.87
C TRP A 262 -29.42 1.58 -20.80
N HIS A 263 -29.85 1.46 -19.56
CA HIS A 263 -29.33 2.30 -18.47
C HIS A 263 -27.81 2.15 -18.30
N SER A 264 -27.29 0.93 -18.40
CA SER A 264 -25.85 0.68 -18.31
C SER A 264 -25.10 1.27 -19.50
N GLN A 265 -25.67 1.25 -20.70
CA GLN A 265 -25.10 1.91 -21.88
C GLN A 265 -25.06 3.44 -21.70
N GLN A 266 -26.14 4.06 -21.24
CA GLN A 266 -26.17 5.52 -20.99
C GLN A 266 -25.12 5.90 -19.94
N GLN A 267 -25.01 5.13 -18.86
CA GLN A 267 -23.97 5.33 -17.85
C GLN A 267 -22.56 5.18 -18.41
N ALA A 268 -22.32 4.21 -19.31
CA ALA A 268 -21.03 4.00 -19.96
C ALA A 268 -20.67 5.15 -20.90
N ILE A 269 -21.62 5.64 -21.71
CA ILE A 269 -21.44 6.82 -22.55
C ILE A 269 -21.06 8.03 -21.69
N PHE A 270 -21.80 8.25 -20.62
CA PHE A 270 -21.53 9.36 -19.72
C PHE A 270 -20.15 9.23 -19.07
N MET A 271 -19.79 8.05 -18.59
CA MET A 271 -18.47 7.78 -17.99
C MET A 271 -17.34 8.10 -18.97
N PHE A 272 -17.44 7.64 -20.20
CA PHE A 272 -16.41 7.85 -21.21
C PHE A 272 -16.25 9.33 -21.56
N ASN A 273 -17.36 10.03 -21.80
CA ASN A 273 -17.38 11.44 -22.21
C ASN A 273 -17.04 12.42 -21.06
N THR A 274 -16.98 11.96 -19.83
CA THR A 274 -16.62 12.76 -18.65
C THR A 274 -15.28 12.31 -18.05
N ASN A 275 -14.24 12.35 -18.88
CA ASN A 275 -12.86 12.01 -18.51
C ASN A 275 -12.69 10.61 -17.91
N GLY A 276 -13.49 9.64 -18.36
CA GLY A 276 -13.46 8.30 -17.84
C GLY A 276 -13.75 8.23 -16.34
N ILE A 277 -14.74 9.00 -15.85
CA ILE A 277 -15.14 9.01 -14.43
C ILE A 277 -15.28 7.61 -13.90
N ASN A 278 -14.81 7.35 -12.66
CA ASN A 278 -14.97 6.03 -12.08
C ASN A 278 -16.45 5.71 -11.78
N PHE A 279 -16.83 4.45 -11.89
CA PHE A 279 -18.19 4.01 -11.56
C PHE A 279 -18.61 4.38 -10.12
N ARG A 280 -17.67 4.45 -9.16
CA ARG A 280 -17.97 4.93 -7.82
C ARG A 280 -18.36 6.42 -7.82
N ASP A 281 -17.57 7.25 -8.46
CA ASP A 281 -17.82 8.70 -8.51
C ASP A 281 -19.13 8.98 -9.27
N LEU A 282 -19.43 8.21 -10.34
CA LEU A 282 -20.72 8.23 -11.04
C LEU A 282 -21.90 7.85 -10.14
N ALA A 283 -21.76 6.75 -9.37
CA ALA A 283 -22.84 6.24 -8.53
C ALA A 283 -23.21 7.18 -7.38
N TYR A 284 -22.28 8.04 -6.97
CA TYR A 284 -22.46 9.04 -5.92
C TYR A 284 -22.58 10.47 -6.43
N LEU A 285 -22.63 10.68 -7.75
CA LEU A 285 -22.77 12.01 -8.36
C LEU A 285 -24.12 12.64 -7.98
N ARG A 286 -24.09 13.86 -7.46
CA ARG A 286 -25.27 14.61 -6.98
C ARG A 286 -25.61 15.77 -7.92
N MET A 287 -26.86 16.19 -7.89
CA MET A 287 -27.34 17.33 -8.71
C MET A 287 -26.61 18.63 -8.41
N ASN A 288 -26.25 18.91 -7.15
CA ASN A 288 -25.49 20.13 -6.80
C ASN A 288 -24.05 20.16 -7.33
N GLN A 289 -23.55 19.06 -7.86
CA GLN A 289 -22.25 18.97 -8.52
C GLN A 289 -22.33 19.25 -10.03
N ILE A 290 -23.56 19.36 -10.56
CA ILE A 290 -23.83 19.76 -11.95
C ILE A 290 -24.09 21.27 -11.94
N ILE A 291 -23.28 22.01 -12.68
CA ILE A 291 -23.34 23.47 -12.68
C ILE A 291 -23.47 24.03 -14.11
N GLY A 292 -23.87 25.31 -14.21
CA GLY A 292 -23.94 26.03 -15.47
C GLY A 292 -24.92 25.42 -16.47
N ASP A 293 -26.12 25.08 -16.04
CA ASP A 293 -27.16 24.47 -16.89
C ASP A 293 -26.66 23.24 -17.65
N PHE A 294 -26.19 22.25 -16.89
CA PHE A 294 -25.60 20.98 -17.39
C PHE A 294 -24.35 21.15 -18.25
N ASN A 295 -23.59 22.23 -18.07
CA ASN A 295 -22.37 22.44 -18.83
C ASN A 295 -21.11 21.91 -18.16
N ARG A 296 -21.11 21.77 -16.83
CA ARG A 296 -19.94 21.32 -16.08
C ARG A 296 -20.30 20.42 -14.90
N ILE A 297 -19.37 19.54 -14.54
CA ILE A 297 -19.38 18.73 -13.31
C ILE A 297 -18.25 19.20 -12.45
N LYS A 298 -18.54 19.56 -11.20
CA LYS A 298 -17.53 19.83 -10.17
C LYS A 298 -17.69 18.86 -9.00
N TYR A 299 -16.68 18.03 -8.77
CA TYR A 299 -16.72 17.08 -7.65
C TYR A 299 -15.32 16.77 -7.12
N THR A 300 -15.25 16.39 -5.84
CA THR A 300 -14.04 15.89 -5.21
C THR A 300 -14.07 14.36 -5.22
N ARG A 301 -13.05 13.73 -5.80
CA ARG A 301 -12.96 12.28 -5.90
C ARG A 301 -12.81 11.63 -4.53
N ALA A 302 -13.67 10.68 -4.20
CA ALA A 302 -13.71 10.05 -2.88
C ALA A 302 -12.43 9.27 -2.51
N LYS A 303 -11.66 8.76 -3.49
CA LYS A 303 -10.45 7.94 -3.24
C LYS A 303 -9.19 8.76 -3.03
N THR A 304 -9.00 9.85 -3.77
CA THR A 304 -7.75 10.61 -3.85
C THR A 304 -7.89 12.04 -3.35
N HIS A 305 -9.11 12.47 -3.00
CA HIS A 305 -9.46 13.83 -2.57
C HIS A 305 -9.03 14.92 -3.57
N LYS A 306 -8.93 14.56 -4.86
CA LYS A 306 -8.66 15.51 -5.94
C LYS A 306 -9.96 16.10 -6.44
N ASP A 307 -9.93 17.40 -6.72
CA ASP A 307 -11.04 18.13 -7.31
C ASP A 307 -11.02 17.97 -8.83
N PHE A 308 -12.20 17.80 -9.38
CA PHE A 308 -12.44 17.71 -10.82
C PHE A 308 -13.40 18.80 -11.25
N ASP A 309 -13.09 19.41 -12.39
CA ASP A 309 -13.94 20.37 -13.07
C ASP A 309 -14.00 19.97 -14.56
N ILE A 310 -15.06 19.23 -14.92
CA ILE A 310 -15.17 18.56 -16.23
C ILE A 310 -16.27 19.23 -17.04
N VAL A 311 -15.97 19.55 -18.30
CA VAL A 311 -16.97 20.02 -19.26
C VAL A 311 -17.88 18.86 -19.66
N ILE A 312 -19.18 19.11 -19.70
CA ILE A 312 -20.19 18.20 -20.18
C ILE A 312 -20.52 18.58 -21.62
N ALA A 313 -20.29 17.68 -22.55
CA ALA A 313 -20.51 17.91 -23.97
C ALA A 313 -21.34 16.78 -24.62
N GLY A 314 -21.99 17.11 -25.73
CA GLY A 314 -22.68 16.15 -26.58
C GLY A 314 -23.75 15.33 -25.81
N LYS A 315 -23.80 14.04 -26.10
CA LYS A 315 -24.78 13.08 -25.55
C LYS A 315 -24.83 13.02 -24.02
N SER A 316 -23.74 13.44 -23.34
CA SER A 316 -23.73 13.47 -21.87
C SER A 316 -24.68 14.52 -21.29
N LYS A 317 -24.91 15.62 -21.99
CA LYS A 317 -25.89 16.64 -21.58
C LYS A 317 -27.32 16.09 -21.67
N GLU A 318 -27.64 15.42 -22.76
CA GLU A 318 -28.95 14.76 -22.96
C GLU A 318 -29.23 13.70 -21.88
N ILE A 319 -28.20 12.89 -21.57
CA ILE A 319 -28.27 11.86 -20.52
C ILE A 319 -28.58 12.52 -19.17
N LEU A 320 -27.89 13.59 -18.81
CA LEU A 320 -28.14 14.28 -17.53
C LEU A 320 -29.55 14.88 -17.49
N GLN A 321 -29.98 15.52 -18.57
CA GLN A 321 -31.33 16.08 -18.68
C GLN A 321 -32.38 14.99 -18.52
N TYR A 322 -32.22 13.85 -19.18
CA TYR A 322 -33.11 12.70 -19.05
C TYR A 322 -33.27 12.25 -17.60
N TYR A 323 -32.14 12.00 -16.87
CA TYR A 323 -32.19 11.53 -15.50
C TYR A 323 -32.71 12.58 -14.52
N SER A 324 -32.38 13.86 -14.72
CA SER A 324 -32.82 14.95 -13.85
C SER A 324 -34.31 15.24 -13.98
N GLN A 325 -34.85 15.20 -15.20
CA GLN A 325 -36.26 15.49 -15.48
C GLN A 325 -37.19 14.34 -15.03
N ARG A 326 -36.74 13.11 -15.13
CA ARG A 326 -37.51 11.91 -14.79
C ARG A 326 -38.06 11.94 -13.35
N LYS A 327 -37.37 12.58 -12.37
CA LYS A 327 -37.73 12.63 -10.96
C LYS A 327 -37.80 14.01 -10.35
N LYS A 328 -37.60 15.10 -11.10
CA LYS A 328 -37.44 16.46 -10.51
C LYS A 328 -36.47 16.43 -9.32
N LEU A 329 -35.22 16.00 -9.57
CA LEU A 329 -34.22 15.78 -8.52
C LEU A 329 -33.91 17.06 -7.74
N ASN A 330 -33.88 16.95 -6.42
CA ASN A 330 -33.35 18.00 -5.54
C ASN A 330 -31.82 18.07 -5.62
N SER A 331 -31.27 19.20 -5.18
CA SER A 331 -29.83 19.48 -5.30
C SER A 331 -28.91 18.41 -4.64
N ASN A 332 -29.37 17.76 -3.58
CA ASN A 332 -28.61 16.75 -2.85
C ASN A 332 -28.89 15.31 -3.30
N GLU A 333 -29.80 15.09 -4.25
CA GLU A 333 -30.11 13.74 -4.74
C GLU A 333 -29.09 13.24 -5.75
N LEU A 334 -28.98 11.90 -5.81
CA LEU A 334 -28.10 11.24 -6.79
C LEU A 334 -28.67 11.38 -8.19
N VAL A 335 -27.82 11.73 -9.15
CA VAL A 335 -28.21 11.93 -10.55
C VAL A 335 -28.67 10.61 -11.18
N PHE A 336 -27.86 9.54 -11.00
CA PHE A 336 -28.13 8.25 -11.59
C PHE A 336 -28.83 7.33 -10.58
N PRO A 337 -29.85 6.55 -10.98
CA PRO A 337 -30.58 5.63 -10.10
C PRO A 337 -29.81 4.33 -9.83
N ILE A 338 -28.51 4.44 -9.60
CA ILE A 338 -27.61 3.31 -9.29
C ILE A 338 -27.84 2.87 -7.85
N LEU A 339 -27.89 3.83 -6.94
CA LEU A 339 -28.15 3.61 -5.52
C LEU A 339 -29.43 4.34 -5.10
N PRO A 340 -30.30 3.72 -4.29
CA PRO A 340 -31.42 4.43 -3.69
C PRO A 340 -30.91 5.40 -2.61
N GLN A 341 -31.51 6.58 -2.53
CA GLN A 341 -31.09 7.65 -1.60
C GLN A 341 -31.08 7.16 -0.14
N GLN A 342 -32.00 6.28 0.24
CA GLN A 342 -32.16 5.76 1.61
C GLN A 342 -31.01 4.87 2.08
N ILE A 343 -30.18 4.35 1.16
CA ILE A 343 -29.05 3.50 1.51
C ILE A 343 -27.83 4.31 1.98
N LEU A 344 -27.80 5.60 1.63
CA LEU A 344 -26.66 6.46 1.92
C LEU A 344 -26.48 6.64 3.43
N GLY A 345 -25.26 6.47 3.90
CA GLY A 345 -24.93 6.53 5.32
C GLY A 345 -25.16 5.24 6.11
N LEU A 346 -25.77 4.20 5.50
CA LEU A 346 -26.02 2.92 6.19
C LEU A 346 -24.76 2.00 6.25
N GLY A 347 -23.59 2.56 6.06
CA GLY A 347 -22.32 1.89 6.30
C GLY A 347 -22.12 0.65 5.44
N LYS A 348 -21.98 -0.52 6.04
CA LYS A 348 -21.69 -1.77 5.33
C LYS A 348 -22.79 -2.15 4.32
N LYS A 349 -24.06 -1.86 4.61
CA LYS A 349 -25.16 -2.14 3.68
C LYS A 349 -25.04 -1.33 2.39
N GLU A 350 -24.69 -0.06 2.52
CA GLU A 350 -24.41 0.83 1.39
C GLU A 350 -23.27 0.29 0.51
N VAL A 351 -22.14 -0.07 1.13
CA VAL A 351 -20.99 -0.61 0.40
C VAL A 351 -21.32 -1.93 -0.31
N THR A 352 -22.05 -2.82 0.35
CA THR A 352 -22.47 -4.10 -0.24
C THR A 352 -23.40 -3.88 -1.44
N LEU A 353 -24.37 -2.95 -1.33
CA LEU A 353 -25.25 -2.63 -2.45
C LEU A 353 -24.47 -1.99 -3.61
N TYR A 354 -23.58 -1.05 -3.31
CA TYR A 354 -22.71 -0.45 -4.33
C TYR A 354 -21.88 -1.52 -5.08
N GLU A 355 -21.27 -2.46 -4.38
CA GLU A 355 -20.50 -3.54 -5.01
C GLU A 355 -21.40 -4.40 -5.92
N SER A 356 -22.59 -4.76 -5.46
CA SER A 356 -23.57 -5.50 -6.26
C SER A 356 -23.99 -4.72 -7.52
N ARG A 357 -24.25 -3.41 -7.40
CA ARG A 357 -24.62 -2.57 -8.55
C ARG A 357 -23.49 -2.43 -9.57
N ARG A 358 -22.24 -2.31 -9.09
CA ARG A 358 -21.06 -2.33 -9.96
C ARG A 358 -20.93 -3.65 -10.72
N ASP A 359 -21.19 -4.76 -10.05
CA ASP A 359 -21.10 -6.09 -10.68
C ASP A 359 -22.21 -6.27 -11.73
N VAL A 360 -23.44 -5.79 -11.46
CA VAL A 360 -24.53 -5.74 -12.44
C VAL A 360 -24.14 -4.89 -13.65
N PHE A 361 -23.61 -3.67 -13.42
CA PHE A 361 -23.14 -2.79 -14.48
C PHE A 361 -22.08 -3.47 -15.36
N ASN A 362 -21.05 -4.04 -14.74
CA ASN A 362 -20.00 -4.73 -15.48
C ASN A 362 -20.54 -5.96 -16.27
N ASN A 363 -21.50 -6.70 -15.74
CA ASN A 363 -22.12 -7.80 -16.44
C ASN A 363 -22.98 -7.33 -17.63
N ASN A 364 -23.68 -6.19 -17.47
CA ASN A 364 -24.42 -5.57 -18.56
C ASN A 364 -23.49 -5.09 -19.67
N LEU A 365 -22.35 -4.46 -19.32
CA LEU A 365 -21.35 -4.06 -20.32
C LEU A 365 -20.82 -5.23 -21.13
N LYS A 366 -20.56 -6.38 -20.51
CA LYS A 366 -20.15 -7.60 -21.22
C LYS A 366 -21.24 -8.10 -22.16
N LYS A 367 -22.49 -8.05 -21.74
CA LYS A 367 -23.62 -8.45 -22.60
C LYS A 367 -23.76 -7.53 -23.79
N ILE A 368 -23.65 -6.21 -23.60
CA ILE A 368 -23.71 -5.22 -24.68
C ILE A 368 -22.52 -5.41 -25.63
N ALA A 369 -21.32 -5.63 -25.12
CA ALA A 369 -20.13 -5.91 -25.93
C ALA A 369 -20.33 -7.19 -26.79
N SER A 370 -20.87 -8.25 -26.22
CA SER A 370 -21.19 -9.48 -26.94
C SER A 370 -22.24 -9.25 -28.04
N LEU A 371 -23.29 -8.46 -27.76
CA LEU A 371 -24.30 -8.09 -28.74
C LEU A 371 -23.75 -7.21 -29.86
N ALA A 372 -22.78 -6.36 -29.55
CA ALA A 372 -22.07 -5.51 -30.53
C ALA A 372 -20.85 -6.22 -31.18
N GLU A 373 -20.72 -7.53 -31.02
CA GLU A 373 -19.63 -8.36 -31.57
C GLU A 373 -18.23 -7.91 -31.16
N ILE A 374 -18.09 -7.33 -29.96
CA ILE A 374 -16.82 -6.88 -29.39
C ILE A 374 -16.28 -7.99 -28.48
N ASP A 375 -15.23 -8.69 -28.93
CA ASP A 375 -14.56 -9.74 -28.14
C ASP A 375 -13.65 -9.16 -27.07
N THR A 376 -14.25 -8.59 -26.03
CA THR A 376 -13.51 -8.03 -24.89
C THR A 376 -14.30 -8.19 -23.59
N ASN A 377 -13.63 -8.59 -22.52
CA ASN A 377 -14.21 -8.61 -21.19
C ASN A 377 -14.39 -7.16 -20.65
N LEU A 378 -15.40 -6.47 -21.19
CA LEU A 378 -15.66 -5.07 -20.94
C LEU A 378 -16.12 -4.81 -19.49
N THR A 379 -15.52 -3.83 -18.86
CA THR A 379 -15.86 -3.39 -17.51
C THR A 379 -15.74 -1.87 -17.41
N SER A 380 -16.25 -1.27 -16.33
CA SER A 380 -16.08 0.16 -16.03
C SER A 380 -14.60 0.60 -16.04
N TYR A 381 -13.70 -0.30 -15.67
CA TYR A 381 -12.26 -0.04 -15.68
C TYR A 381 -11.70 -0.02 -17.12
N VAL A 382 -12.16 -0.93 -17.96
CA VAL A 382 -11.79 -0.96 -19.40
C VAL A 382 -12.23 0.32 -20.10
N LEU A 383 -13.45 0.80 -19.87
CA LEU A 383 -13.93 2.08 -20.43
C LEU A 383 -12.98 3.25 -20.10
N ARG A 384 -12.56 3.34 -18.83
CA ARG A 384 -11.62 4.38 -18.39
C ARG A 384 -10.25 4.22 -19.04
N HIS A 385 -9.76 2.99 -19.22
CA HIS A 385 -8.52 2.72 -19.96
C HIS A 385 -8.65 3.14 -21.43
N SER A 386 -9.77 2.79 -22.05
CA SER A 386 -10.03 3.16 -23.46
C SER A 386 -10.08 4.68 -23.65
N PHE A 387 -10.63 5.42 -22.68
CA PHE A 387 -10.58 6.88 -22.69
C PHE A 387 -9.13 7.41 -22.64
N ALA A 388 -8.32 6.87 -21.71
CA ALA A 388 -6.91 7.26 -21.60
C ALA A 388 -6.12 6.97 -22.88
N THR A 389 -6.39 5.82 -23.50
CA THR A 389 -5.80 5.40 -24.76
C THR A 389 -6.23 6.29 -25.92
N ALA A 390 -7.51 6.63 -25.99
CA ALA A 390 -8.02 7.56 -27.01
C ALA A 390 -7.35 8.94 -26.92
N LEU A 391 -7.12 9.45 -25.70
CA LEU A 391 -6.36 10.68 -25.51
C LEU A 391 -4.89 10.55 -25.96
N LYS A 392 -4.25 9.40 -25.68
CA LYS A 392 -2.88 9.16 -26.17
C LYS A 392 -2.82 9.17 -27.70
N HIS A 393 -3.70 8.46 -28.37
CA HIS A 393 -3.76 8.41 -29.83
C HIS A 393 -4.10 9.77 -30.48
N SER A 394 -4.77 10.66 -29.74
CA SER A 394 -4.97 12.07 -30.21
C SER A 394 -3.73 12.95 -30.01
N GLY A 395 -2.59 12.40 -29.57
CA GLY A 395 -1.36 13.16 -29.34
C GLY A 395 -1.36 13.96 -28.03
N THR A 396 -2.31 13.71 -27.12
CA THR A 396 -2.42 14.44 -25.85
C THR A 396 -1.23 14.13 -24.93
N ASN A 397 -0.63 15.16 -24.35
CA ASN A 397 0.50 15.01 -23.41
C ASN A 397 0.13 14.15 -22.20
N ILE A 398 1.06 13.27 -21.78
CA ILE A 398 0.87 12.35 -20.65
C ILE A 398 0.53 13.08 -19.35
N SER A 399 1.08 14.26 -19.11
CA SER A 399 0.77 15.04 -17.92
C SER A 399 -0.70 15.47 -17.89
N TYR A 400 -1.24 15.87 -19.03
CA TYR A 400 -2.65 16.21 -19.18
C TYR A 400 -3.55 14.98 -19.00
N ILE A 401 -3.17 13.83 -19.60
CA ILE A 401 -3.89 12.54 -19.38
C ILE A 401 -3.89 12.18 -17.91
N SER A 402 -2.76 12.37 -17.21
CA SER A 402 -2.62 12.11 -15.77
C SER A 402 -3.56 12.97 -14.94
N GLU A 403 -3.65 14.25 -15.28
CA GLU A 403 -4.55 15.23 -14.65
C GLU A 403 -6.01 14.88 -14.92
N ALA A 404 -6.39 14.66 -16.18
CA ALA A 404 -7.74 14.27 -16.58
C ALA A 404 -8.22 13.00 -15.89
N LEU A 405 -7.33 12.04 -15.64
CA LEU A 405 -7.61 10.81 -14.91
C LEU A 405 -7.49 10.99 -13.39
N GLY A 406 -6.94 12.09 -12.87
CA GLY A 406 -6.71 12.32 -11.46
C GLY A 406 -5.73 11.32 -10.83
N HIS A 407 -4.65 10.99 -11.50
CA HIS A 407 -3.57 10.19 -10.94
C HIS A 407 -2.64 11.07 -10.09
N ASP A 408 -2.10 10.50 -9.00
CA ASP A 408 -1.17 11.22 -8.11
C ASP A 408 0.24 11.31 -8.68
N SER A 409 0.58 10.46 -9.64
CA SER A 409 1.85 10.50 -10.34
C SER A 409 1.68 10.12 -11.81
N SER A 410 2.45 10.79 -12.67
CA SER A 410 2.58 10.47 -14.10
C SER A 410 3.08 9.04 -14.33
N LYS A 411 3.86 8.47 -13.38
CA LYS A 411 4.27 7.06 -13.41
C LYS A 411 3.08 6.10 -13.45
N THR A 412 1.99 6.41 -12.72
CA THR A 412 0.76 5.61 -12.80
C THR A 412 0.14 5.67 -14.19
N THR A 413 0.15 6.85 -14.82
CA THR A 413 -0.35 7.04 -16.18
C THR A 413 0.55 6.35 -17.20
N GLN A 414 1.87 6.45 -17.05
CA GLN A 414 2.84 5.75 -17.89
C GLN A 414 2.58 4.25 -17.91
N VAL A 415 2.41 3.63 -16.75
CA VAL A 415 2.02 2.21 -16.65
C VAL A 415 0.71 1.91 -17.40
N TYR A 416 -0.21 2.85 -17.51
CA TYR A 416 -1.43 2.71 -18.34
C TYR A 416 -1.14 2.75 -19.83
N LEU A 417 -0.14 3.48 -20.26
CA LEU A 417 0.13 3.79 -21.66
C LEU A 417 1.23 2.91 -22.29
N ASP A 418 2.13 2.34 -21.46
CA ASP A 418 3.30 1.55 -21.93
C ASP A 418 2.96 0.27 -22.70
N SER A 419 1.71 -0.24 -22.62
CA SER A 419 1.35 -1.49 -23.30
C SER A 419 0.91 -1.34 -24.77
N PHE A 420 0.89 -0.12 -25.30
CA PHE A 420 0.46 0.16 -26.69
C PHE A 420 1.62 0.52 -27.62
N GLU A 421 2.84 0.53 -27.10
CA GLU A 421 4.02 0.89 -27.89
C GLU A 421 4.30 -0.08 -29.04
N THR A 422 3.82 -1.32 -28.98
CA THR A 422 4.08 -2.32 -30.02
C THR A 422 3.34 -2.00 -31.32
N GLU A 423 2.03 -1.73 -31.24
CA GLU A 423 1.24 -1.35 -32.44
C GLU A 423 1.58 0.06 -32.93
N ASP A 424 1.78 1.02 -32.02
CA ASP A 424 2.22 2.38 -32.36
C ASP A 424 3.61 2.35 -32.99
N ASN A 425 4.56 1.55 -32.47
CA ASN A 425 5.89 1.37 -33.03
C ASN A 425 5.84 0.72 -34.42
N ASP A 426 4.96 -0.28 -34.62
CA ASP A 426 4.77 -0.90 -35.93
C ASP A 426 4.25 0.11 -36.97
N ASN A 427 3.31 0.96 -36.57
CA ASN A 427 2.77 1.99 -37.46
C ASN A 427 3.80 3.09 -37.73
N ILE A 428 4.55 3.53 -36.72
CA ILE A 428 5.66 4.49 -36.86
C ILE A 428 6.74 3.85 -37.75
N THR A 429 7.12 2.61 -37.51
CA THR A 429 8.11 1.91 -38.32
C THR A 429 7.67 1.80 -39.79
N LYS A 430 6.40 1.47 -40.03
CA LYS A 430 5.83 1.45 -41.39
C LYS A 430 5.79 2.84 -42.05
N SER A 431 5.56 3.88 -41.25
CA SER A 431 5.50 5.27 -41.79
C SER A 431 6.86 5.86 -42.12
N VAL A 432 7.96 5.33 -41.57
CA VAL A 432 9.35 5.76 -41.82
C VAL A 432 10.17 4.73 -42.61
N ALA A 433 9.57 3.59 -42.99
CA ALA A 433 10.20 2.60 -43.85
C ALA A 433 10.21 3.09 -45.29
N PHE A 434 11.41 3.13 -45.89
CA PHE A 434 11.63 3.47 -47.29
C PHE A 434 11.45 2.26 -48.18
#